data_6209f79fcca5c2ec6bb0e4b5093a9599
#
_entry.id   6209f79fcca5c2ec6bb0e4b5093a9599
#
_cell.length_a   1.000
_cell.length_b   1.000
_cell.length_c   1.000
_cell.angle_alpha   90.00
_cell.angle_beta   90.00
_cell.angle_gamma   90.00
#
_symmetry.space_group_name_H-M   'P 1'
#
loop_
_entity.id
_entity.type
_entity.pdbx_description
1 polymer ?
#
loop_
_entity_poly.entity_id
_entity_poly.type
_entity_poly.pdbx_seq_one_letter_code
_entity_poly.pdbx_strand_id
1 'polypeptide(L)'
;MFWKGPLFTEKGFVDTCINLETCEFVDSDKEEDGIIVPLFRNCHSHLGDTGARSFVPANLTLAELVGPGGWKHEWLKNNNIEKSILEGLKEATYSGTGLIMDFREGGKEGLDAFEAHDYLGTSILFGRPLEDESL
;
A
#
# COMPACT_ATOMS: atom_id res chain seq x y z
N MET A 1 22.13 -6.09 15.23
CA MET A 1 20.92 -5.73 16.08
C MET A 1 20.06 -6.95 16.26
N PHE A 2 19.51 -7.18 17.48
CA PHE A 2 18.69 -8.36 17.77
C PHE A 2 17.27 -7.96 18.17
N TRP A 3 16.29 -8.73 17.72
CA TRP A 3 14.90 -8.63 18.13
C TRP A 3 14.48 -9.92 18.82
N LYS A 4 13.85 -9.83 19.99
CA LYS A 4 13.32 -10.97 20.75
C LYS A 4 11.82 -10.81 20.93
N GLY A 5 11.09 -11.91 20.77
CA GLY A 5 9.65 -11.97 21.02
C GLY A 5 8.97 -13.10 20.26
N PRO A 6 7.67 -13.29 20.48
CA PRO A 6 6.88 -14.26 19.75
C PRO A 6 6.85 -13.95 18.24
N LEU A 7 7.24 -14.92 17.42
CA LEU A 7 7.11 -14.90 15.96
C LEU A 7 5.83 -15.63 15.55
N PHE A 8 4.97 -14.98 14.78
CA PHE A 8 3.79 -15.63 14.20
C PHE A 8 4.18 -16.49 13.01
N THR A 9 3.84 -17.79 13.09
CA THR A 9 4.11 -18.80 12.05
C THR A 9 2.81 -19.52 11.67
N GLU A 10 2.86 -20.36 10.65
CA GLU A 10 1.73 -21.23 10.28
C GLU A 10 1.27 -22.16 11.41
N LYS A 11 2.14 -22.44 12.40
CA LYS A 11 1.86 -23.26 13.57
C LYS A 11 1.46 -22.46 14.82
N GLY A 12 1.29 -21.14 14.68
CA GLY A 12 1.03 -20.21 15.76
C GLY A 12 2.28 -19.44 16.19
N PHE A 13 2.26 -18.90 17.40
CA PHE A 13 3.38 -18.14 17.94
C PHE A 13 4.49 -19.04 18.46
N VAL A 14 5.73 -18.69 18.12
CA VAL A 14 6.95 -19.36 18.58
C VAL A 14 7.88 -18.30 19.16
N ASP A 15 8.32 -18.49 20.40
CA ASP A 15 9.29 -17.60 21.03
C ASP A 15 10.62 -17.69 20.29
N THR A 16 11.17 -16.54 19.94
CA THR A 16 12.39 -16.48 19.15
C THR A 16 13.20 -15.21 19.40
N CYS A 17 14.47 -15.28 19.03
CA CYS A 17 15.33 -14.12 18.88
C CYS A 17 15.97 -14.15 17.50
N ILE A 18 15.91 -13.03 16.78
CA ILE A 18 16.42 -12.91 15.41
C ILE A 18 17.51 -11.83 15.37
N ASN A 19 18.64 -12.16 14.75
CA ASN A 19 19.60 -11.16 14.33
C ASN A 19 19.05 -10.45 13.06
N LEU A 20 18.73 -9.16 13.17
CA LEU A 20 18.14 -8.38 12.07
C LEU A 20 19.12 -8.10 10.90
N GLU A 21 20.41 -8.31 11.10
CA GLU A 21 21.42 -8.13 10.05
C GLU A 21 21.62 -9.39 9.22
N THR A 22 21.60 -10.56 9.86
CA THR A 22 21.81 -11.86 9.20
C THR A 22 20.53 -12.63 8.95
N CYS A 23 19.41 -12.20 9.54
CA CYS A 23 18.12 -12.91 9.55
C CYS A 23 18.19 -14.32 10.16
N GLU A 24 19.16 -14.57 11.01
CA GLU A 24 19.36 -15.87 11.65
C GLU A 24 18.71 -15.90 13.03
N PHE A 25 18.17 -17.06 13.40
CA PHE A 25 17.70 -17.31 14.75
C PHE A 25 18.89 -17.51 15.68
N VAL A 26 18.83 -16.89 16.85
CA VAL A 26 19.88 -16.96 17.87
C VAL A 26 19.28 -17.15 19.25
N ASP A 27 20.05 -17.71 20.18
CA ASP A 27 19.70 -17.72 21.59
C ASP A 27 20.11 -16.41 22.25
N SER A 28 19.23 -15.86 23.08
CA SER A 28 19.50 -14.62 23.80
C SER A 28 18.66 -14.53 25.08
N ASP A 29 19.29 -14.06 26.16
CA ASP A 29 18.62 -13.74 27.44
C ASP A 29 18.02 -12.32 27.46
N LYS A 30 18.03 -11.59 26.32
CA LYS A 30 17.44 -10.27 26.19
C LYS A 30 15.96 -10.29 26.55
N GLU A 31 15.46 -9.21 27.14
CA GLU A 31 14.02 -8.99 27.32
C GLU A 31 13.29 -8.89 25.96
N GLU A 32 12.00 -9.19 25.95
CA GLU A 32 11.17 -9.15 24.73
C GLU A 32 11.00 -7.72 24.24
N ASP A 33 11.15 -7.52 22.91
CA ASP A 33 10.96 -6.23 22.23
C ASP A 33 9.52 -6.05 21.73
N GLY A 34 8.79 -7.16 21.49
CA GLY A 34 7.43 -7.15 20.97
C GLY A 34 7.11 -8.42 20.18
N ILE A 35 6.11 -8.34 19.31
CA ILE A 35 5.64 -9.46 18.49
C ILE A 35 6.16 -9.27 17.05
N ILE A 36 6.65 -10.37 16.45
CA ILE A 36 7.07 -10.41 15.05
C ILE A 36 5.95 -11.06 14.24
N VAL A 37 5.43 -10.34 13.25
CA VAL A 37 4.41 -10.83 12.32
C VAL A 37 4.84 -10.62 10.89
N PRO A 38 4.36 -11.44 9.93
CA PRO A 38 4.57 -11.17 8.51
C PRO A 38 3.97 -9.82 8.10
N LEU A 39 4.60 -9.16 7.13
CA LEU A 39 4.04 -7.93 6.56
C LEU A 39 2.65 -8.18 5.95
N PHE A 40 1.77 -7.20 6.10
CA PHE A 40 0.43 -7.27 5.53
C PHE A 40 0.46 -7.21 4.01
N ARG A 41 -0.60 -7.73 3.39
CA ARG A 41 -0.82 -7.69 1.95
C ARG A 41 -2.12 -6.97 1.66
N ASN A 42 -2.03 -5.85 0.96
CA ASN A 42 -3.20 -5.13 0.46
C ASN A 42 -3.45 -5.56 -0.99
N CYS A 43 -4.43 -6.43 -1.20
CA CYS A 43 -4.73 -7.00 -2.51
C CYS A 43 -5.70 -6.14 -3.34
N HIS A 44 -6.10 -4.96 -2.86
CA HIS A 44 -6.95 -4.03 -3.61
C HIS A 44 -6.77 -2.61 -3.08
N SER A 45 -6.16 -1.74 -3.86
CA SER A 45 -5.99 -0.33 -3.51
C SER A 45 -6.17 0.59 -4.72
N HIS A 46 -6.39 1.85 -4.42
CA HIS A 46 -6.44 2.97 -5.37
C HIS A 46 -5.64 4.12 -4.76
N LEU A 47 -4.31 4.01 -4.78
CA LEU A 47 -3.43 4.97 -4.09
C LEU A 47 -3.57 6.41 -4.62
N GLY A 48 -3.96 6.57 -5.89
CA GLY A 48 -4.27 7.90 -6.44
C GLY A 48 -5.40 8.63 -5.72
N ASP A 49 -6.26 7.90 -5.02
CA ASP A 49 -7.39 8.47 -4.29
C ASP A 49 -7.01 8.89 -2.86
N THR A 50 -5.79 8.59 -2.40
CA THR A 50 -5.36 8.84 -1.01
C THR A 50 -5.59 10.29 -0.60
N GLY A 51 -5.19 11.25 -1.41
CA GLY A 51 -5.39 12.67 -1.14
C GLY A 51 -6.86 13.13 -1.16
N ALA A 52 -7.76 12.36 -1.76
CA ALA A 52 -9.18 12.67 -1.85
C ALA A 52 -9.95 12.47 -0.54
N ARG A 53 -9.46 11.61 0.36
CA ARG A 53 -10.20 11.13 1.54
C ARG A 53 -10.82 12.22 2.42
N SER A 54 -10.13 13.33 2.59
CA SER A 54 -10.60 14.44 3.42
C SER A 54 -11.55 15.40 2.68
N PHE A 55 -11.76 15.20 1.39
CA PHE A 55 -12.53 16.12 0.53
C PHE A 55 -13.80 15.46 -0.03
N VAL A 56 -14.02 14.19 0.24
CA VAL A 56 -15.22 13.46 -0.23
C VAL A 56 -16.47 14.12 0.33
N PRO A 57 -17.40 14.60 -0.54
CA PRO A 57 -18.66 15.17 -0.08
C PRO A 57 -19.52 14.14 0.66
N ALA A 58 -20.20 14.58 1.70
CA ALA A 58 -21.19 13.75 2.38
C ALA A 58 -22.41 13.51 1.47
N ASN A 59 -23.06 12.36 1.64
CA ASN A 59 -24.35 12.02 1.03
C ASN A 59 -24.32 11.76 -0.50
N LEU A 60 -23.15 11.47 -1.10
CA LEU A 60 -23.11 10.95 -2.45
C LEU A 60 -23.49 9.46 -2.48
N THR A 61 -24.24 9.05 -3.48
CA THR A 61 -24.40 7.64 -3.83
C THR A 61 -23.09 7.09 -4.38
N LEU A 62 -22.92 5.77 -4.39
CA LEU A 62 -21.74 5.13 -4.97
C LEU A 62 -21.53 5.52 -6.45
N ALA A 63 -22.60 5.62 -7.23
CA ALA A 63 -22.55 6.00 -8.63
C ALA A 63 -22.08 7.46 -8.81
N GLU A 64 -22.57 8.37 -7.98
CA GLU A 64 -22.12 9.78 -8.00
C GLU A 64 -20.67 9.96 -7.51
N LEU A 65 -20.22 9.08 -6.64
CA LEU A 65 -18.86 9.12 -6.11
C LEU A 65 -17.85 8.56 -7.11
N VAL A 66 -18.02 7.32 -7.58
CA VAL A 66 -17.01 6.56 -8.35
C VAL A 66 -17.50 6.09 -9.72
N GLY A 67 -18.75 6.35 -10.09
CA GLY A 67 -19.28 6.02 -11.43
C GLY A 67 -18.62 6.87 -12.53
N PRO A 68 -18.88 6.54 -13.81
CA PRO A 68 -18.36 7.32 -14.94
C PRO A 68 -18.72 8.81 -14.81
N GLY A 69 -17.72 9.68 -14.82
CA GLY A 69 -17.91 11.11 -14.61
C GLY A 69 -18.28 11.53 -13.19
N GLY A 70 -18.21 10.62 -12.21
CA GLY A 70 -18.47 10.91 -10.83
C GLY A 70 -17.40 11.79 -10.18
N TRP A 71 -17.66 12.20 -8.93
CA TRP A 71 -16.81 13.12 -8.16
C TRP A 71 -15.33 12.72 -8.13
N LYS A 72 -15.04 11.42 -7.95
CA LYS A 72 -13.68 10.90 -7.96
C LYS A 72 -12.91 11.28 -9.24
N HIS A 73 -13.54 11.10 -10.41
CA HIS A 73 -12.88 11.38 -11.68
C HIS A 73 -12.60 12.87 -11.86
N GLU A 74 -13.51 13.73 -11.42
CA GLU A 74 -13.29 15.18 -11.44
C GLU A 74 -12.20 15.61 -10.44
N TRP A 75 -12.17 14.98 -9.27
CA TRP A 75 -11.12 15.23 -8.28
C TRP A 75 -9.74 14.85 -8.84
N LEU A 76 -9.60 13.68 -9.43
CA LEU A 76 -8.35 13.17 -10.01
C LEU A 76 -7.82 14.09 -11.13
N LYS A 77 -8.68 14.64 -11.98
CA LYS A 77 -8.29 15.59 -13.05
C LYS A 77 -7.70 16.90 -12.51
N ASN A 78 -8.13 17.34 -11.35
CA ASN A 78 -7.81 18.65 -10.79
C ASN A 78 -6.78 18.60 -9.64
N ASN A 79 -6.25 17.42 -9.31
CA ASN A 79 -5.33 17.24 -8.19
C ASN A 79 -4.09 16.47 -8.59
N ASN A 80 -3.05 16.60 -7.77
CA ASN A 80 -1.78 15.93 -8.01
C ASN A 80 -1.86 14.47 -7.56
N ILE A 81 -2.05 13.56 -8.52
CA ILE A 81 -2.18 12.11 -8.31
C ILE A 81 -0.85 11.52 -7.78
N GLU A 82 0.28 11.99 -8.30
CA GLU A 82 1.61 11.53 -7.88
C GLU A 82 1.82 11.77 -6.38
N LYS A 83 1.45 12.96 -5.89
CA LYS A 83 1.49 13.27 -4.47
C LYS A 83 0.58 12.34 -3.66
N SER A 84 -0.62 12.05 -4.15
CA SER A 84 -1.56 11.13 -3.50
C SER A 84 -0.99 9.71 -3.41
N ILE A 85 -0.35 9.22 -4.48
CA ILE A 85 0.33 7.93 -4.50
C ILE A 85 1.44 7.90 -3.45
N LEU A 86 2.30 8.91 -3.42
CA LEU A 86 3.40 9.00 -2.44
C LEU A 86 2.89 8.97 -1.00
N GLU A 87 1.81 9.69 -0.70
CA GLU A 87 1.17 9.68 0.62
C GLU A 87 0.65 8.28 0.96
N GLY A 88 -0.03 7.62 0.03
CA GLY A 88 -0.54 6.26 0.21
C GLY A 88 0.57 5.22 0.40
N LEU A 89 1.68 5.31 -0.34
CA LEU A 89 2.85 4.45 -0.17
C LEU A 89 3.50 4.63 1.21
N LYS A 90 3.62 5.86 1.69
CA LYS A 90 4.11 6.14 3.04
C LYS A 90 3.21 5.52 4.10
N GLU A 91 1.91 5.70 3.98
CA GLU A 91 0.95 5.10 4.93
C GLU A 91 1.02 3.57 4.91
N ALA A 92 1.10 2.96 3.72
CA ALA A 92 1.28 1.52 3.59
C ALA A 92 2.54 1.03 4.29
N THR A 93 3.67 1.73 4.10
CA THR A 93 4.93 1.42 4.77
C THR A 93 4.80 1.52 6.29
N TYR A 94 4.25 2.62 6.80
CA TYR A 94 4.07 2.82 8.25
C TYR A 94 3.08 1.86 8.89
N SER A 95 2.13 1.33 8.12
CA SER A 95 1.18 0.30 8.59
C SER A 95 1.69 -1.13 8.44
N GLY A 96 2.94 -1.32 8.01
CA GLY A 96 3.54 -2.65 7.85
C GLY A 96 3.03 -3.42 6.64
N THR A 97 2.53 -2.74 5.59
CA THR A 97 2.11 -3.38 4.35
C THR A 97 3.35 -3.66 3.48
N GLY A 98 3.60 -4.93 3.16
CA GLY A 98 4.73 -5.38 2.35
C GLY A 98 4.38 -5.73 0.92
N LEU A 99 3.09 -5.85 0.57
CA LEU A 99 2.61 -6.04 -0.79
C LEU A 99 1.38 -5.17 -1.04
N ILE A 100 1.38 -4.47 -2.16
CA ILE A 100 0.25 -3.65 -2.62
C ILE A 100 -0.14 -4.09 -4.02
N MET A 101 -1.44 -4.35 -4.21
CA MET A 101 -2.07 -4.49 -5.52
C MET A 101 -2.89 -3.23 -5.79
N ASP A 102 -2.47 -2.41 -6.75
CA ASP A 102 -3.04 -1.09 -6.98
C ASP A 102 -3.64 -0.94 -8.36
N PHE A 103 -4.87 -0.42 -8.41
CA PHE A 103 -5.59 -0.15 -9.65
C PHE A 103 -5.34 1.29 -10.08
N ARG A 104 -4.66 1.43 -11.24
CA ARG A 104 -4.25 2.74 -11.77
C ARG A 104 -5.15 3.20 -12.89
N GLU A 105 -5.79 4.34 -12.67
CA GLU A 105 -6.44 5.12 -13.73
C GLU A 105 -5.39 5.97 -14.45
N GLY A 106 -5.74 6.42 -15.68
CA GLY A 106 -4.91 7.32 -16.47
C GLY A 106 -3.91 6.61 -17.38
N GLY A 107 -4.14 5.34 -17.72
CA GLY A 107 -3.31 4.60 -18.68
C GLY A 107 -1.84 4.59 -18.29
N LYS A 108 -0.96 4.81 -19.26
CA LYS A 108 0.49 4.84 -19.06
C LYS A 108 0.93 5.93 -18.07
N GLU A 109 0.35 7.12 -18.12
CA GLU A 109 0.72 8.23 -17.21
C GLU A 109 0.43 7.87 -15.74
N GLY A 110 -0.66 7.15 -15.50
CA GLY A 110 -0.99 6.65 -14.16
C GLY A 110 0.00 5.60 -13.63
N LEU A 111 0.54 4.77 -14.51
CA LEU A 111 1.59 3.80 -14.17
C LEU A 111 2.91 4.52 -13.90
N ASP A 112 3.32 5.43 -14.81
CA ASP A 112 4.55 6.21 -14.67
C ASP A 112 4.56 7.02 -13.35
N ALA A 113 3.40 7.57 -12.96
CA ALA A 113 3.26 8.31 -11.69
C ALA A 113 3.47 7.43 -10.44
N PHE A 114 3.19 6.14 -10.51
CA PHE A 114 3.50 5.20 -9.44
C PHE A 114 4.99 4.83 -9.45
N GLU A 115 5.54 4.52 -10.64
CA GLU A 115 6.94 4.09 -10.81
C GLU A 115 7.95 5.20 -10.48
N ALA A 116 7.50 6.46 -10.42
CA ALA A 116 8.31 7.58 -9.97
C ALA A 116 8.69 7.51 -8.48
N HIS A 117 8.11 6.59 -7.73
CA HIS A 117 8.31 6.46 -6.28
C HIS A 117 8.89 5.11 -5.89
N ASP A 118 9.90 5.14 -5.03
CA ASP A 118 10.42 3.95 -4.39
C ASP A 118 9.45 3.44 -3.31
N TYR A 119 9.13 2.15 -3.39
CA TYR A 119 8.38 1.45 -2.36
C TYR A 119 9.22 0.31 -1.79
N LEU A 120 9.32 0.22 -0.47
CA LEU A 120 10.14 -0.80 0.21
C LEU A 120 9.56 -2.22 0.10
N GLY A 121 8.29 -2.34 -0.27
CA GLY A 121 7.60 -3.61 -0.48
C GLY A 121 7.56 -4.02 -1.95
N THR A 122 6.66 -4.96 -2.25
CA THR A 122 6.32 -5.40 -3.61
C THR A 122 5.04 -4.71 -4.07
N SER A 123 5.01 -4.27 -5.31
CA SER A 123 3.81 -3.72 -5.94
C SER A 123 3.40 -4.54 -7.17
N ILE A 124 2.09 -4.68 -7.37
CA ILE A 124 1.47 -5.22 -8.57
C ILE A 124 0.48 -4.17 -9.06
N LEU A 125 0.70 -3.65 -10.26
CA LEU A 125 -0.12 -2.58 -10.82
C LEU A 125 -1.08 -3.12 -11.87
N PHE A 126 -2.34 -2.74 -11.75
CA PHE A 126 -3.39 -3.02 -12.73
C PHE A 126 -3.72 -1.72 -13.47
N GLY A 127 -3.11 -1.51 -14.63
CA GLY A 127 -3.40 -0.35 -15.47
C GLY A 127 -4.79 -0.44 -16.09
N ARG A 128 -5.56 0.64 -16.01
CA ARG A 128 -6.80 0.80 -16.77
C ARG A 128 -6.48 1.52 -18.06
N PRO A 129 -6.62 0.86 -19.23
CA PRO A 129 -6.37 1.52 -20.51
C PRO A 129 -7.35 2.70 -20.70
N LEU A 130 -6.91 3.75 -21.38
CA LEU A 130 -7.79 4.76 -21.91
C LEU A 130 -8.59 4.17 -23.07
N GLU A 131 -9.79 4.71 -23.35
CA GLU A 131 -10.72 4.15 -24.35
C GLU A 131 -10.10 4.04 -25.76
N ASP A 132 -9.08 4.84 -26.06
CA ASP A 132 -8.39 4.88 -27.35
C ASP A 132 -7.04 4.12 -27.36
N GLU A 133 -6.62 3.50 -26.26
CA GLU A 133 -5.41 2.70 -26.21
C GLU A 133 -5.73 1.24 -26.61
N SER A 134 -5.39 0.85 -27.85
CA SER A 134 -5.35 -0.55 -28.24
C SER A 134 -4.21 -1.25 -27.48
N LEU A 135 -4.52 -2.23 -26.67
CA LEU A 135 -3.58 -3.16 -26.05
C LEU A 135 -2.87 -4.00 -27.13
#